data_382be983619d16b2488c5dc5833c7f6c
#
_entry.id   382be983619d16b2488c5dc5833c7f6c
#
_cell.length_a   1.000
_cell.length_b   1.000
_cell.length_c   1.000
_cell.angle_alpha   90.00
_cell.angle_beta   90.00
_cell.angle_gamma   90.00
#
_symmetry.space_group_name_H-M   'P 1'
#
loop_
_entity.id
_entity.type
_entity.pdbx_description
1 polymer ?
#
loop_
_entity_poly.entity_id
_entity_poly.type
_entity_poly.pdbx_seq_one_letter_code
_entity_poly.pdbx_strand_id
1 'polypeptide(L)'
;LAEENKAAEENKGISNLSGMSIKEIKKAYEDNVISLEKEYNRVKSILASLKRGSTILESDYRNFFYKHDYVFKFKSGSDAVYELLNAIDVPVFIQETIARFQTIKGEERKKTFKLLRLLINLHISEVRPEWMILRYLPVVPPDLRPVVQLDGGRFASSDVNQFYRRVVQRNLRLKKMIQVGMPDVVKKNEIRLLQESINNLMVGEKGSGRGANGGKVFRSLTDMLSGKEGIFRKNLLGKRVDYSGRSVITVGPDLKLDECGLPIYIAVRIFSPFIISKLIERNIAYTPKQAEKLIKEQDPIALEILQEVIKDKYVLLNRAPTLHRLSIQAFKVKLMPGKTIRIHPLVCPAFNADFDGDQMAVHLPL
;
A
#
# COMPACT_ATOMS: atom_id res chain seq x y z
N LEU A 1 25.92 -45.90 -18.03
CA LEU A 1 25.02 -45.02 -18.80
C LEU A 1 25.62 -43.66 -19.19
N ALA A 2 26.39 -42.94 -18.32
CA ALA A 2 27.05 -41.70 -18.69
C ALA A 2 28.35 -41.93 -19.50
N GLU A 3 29.05 -43.03 -19.25
CA GLU A 3 30.25 -43.43 -20.01
C GLU A 3 29.84 -44.08 -21.35
N GLU A 4 28.75 -44.83 -21.41
CA GLU A 4 28.21 -45.37 -22.63
C GLU A 4 27.68 -44.31 -23.58
N ASN A 5 27.04 -43.23 -23.05
CA ASN A 5 26.65 -42.10 -23.85
C ASN A 5 27.84 -41.27 -24.39
N LYS A 6 28.94 -41.15 -23.63
CA LYS A 6 30.15 -40.50 -24.10
C LYS A 6 30.82 -41.32 -25.23
N ALA A 7 30.94 -42.62 -25.06
CA ALA A 7 31.47 -43.50 -26.10
C ALA A 7 30.56 -43.54 -27.37
N ALA A 8 29.26 -43.41 -27.21
CA ALA A 8 28.33 -43.31 -28.33
C ALA A 8 28.41 -41.95 -29.06
N GLU A 9 28.69 -40.84 -28.36
CA GLU A 9 28.94 -39.54 -28.97
C GLU A 9 30.31 -39.45 -29.66
N GLU A 10 31.34 -40.04 -29.07
CA GLU A 10 32.66 -40.18 -29.74
C GLU A 10 32.62 -41.02 -30.98
N ASN A 11 31.91 -42.17 -30.98
CA ASN A 11 31.72 -42.99 -32.16
C ASN A 11 30.87 -42.36 -33.24
N LYS A 12 29.88 -41.51 -32.91
CA LYS A 12 29.11 -40.70 -33.91
C LYS A 12 29.99 -39.62 -34.54
N GLY A 13 30.91 -39.03 -33.78
CA GLY A 13 31.90 -38.09 -34.30
C GLY A 13 32.87 -38.70 -35.30
N ILE A 14 33.30 -39.94 -35.05
CA ILE A 14 34.23 -40.68 -35.96
C ILE A 14 33.49 -41.20 -37.21
N SER A 15 32.25 -41.65 -37.11
CA SER A 15 31.47 -42.11 -38.26
C SER A 15 31.10 -41.01 -39.27
N ASN A 16 31.00 -39.75 -38.81
CA ASN A 16 30.77 -38.60 -39.68
C ASN A 16 32.03 -38.13 -40.43
N LEU A 17 33.18 -38.57 -40.07
CA LEU A 17 34.48 -38.20 -40.71
C LEU A 17 34.88 -39.12 -41.87
N SER A 18 34.27 -40.29 -41.97
CA SER A 18 34.64 -41.33 -42.98
C SER A 18 34.21 -41.03 -44.43
N GLY A 19 33.52 -39.93 -44.70
CA GLY A 19 33.10 -39.48 -46.05
C GLY A 19 33.60 -38.10 -46.44
N MET A 20 34.35 -37.38 -45.60
CA MET A 20 34.81 -36.01 -45.83
C MET A 20 36.21 -35.95 -46.46
N SER A 21 36.39 -34.96 -47.38
CA SER A 21 37.68 -34.66 -47.97
C SER A 21 38.63 -34.09 -46.86
N ILE A 22 39.96 -34.33 -47.01
CA ILE A 22 40.99 -33.83 -46.09
C ILE A 22 40.90 -32.31 -45.88
N LYS A 23 40.47 -31.56 -46.91
CA LYS A 23 40.24 -30.10 -46.82
C LYS A 23 39.03 -29.74 -45.90
N GLU A 24 37.97 -30.50 -45.97
CA GLU A 24 36.77 -30.30 -45.12
C GLU A 24 37.05 -30.66 -43.67
N ILE A 25 37.84 -31.72 -43.43
CA ILE A 25 38.28 -32.10 -42.08
C ILE A 25 39.16 -30.99 -41.45
N LYS A 26 40.10 -30.45 -42.24
CA LYS A 26 40.93 -29.33 -41.76
C LYS A 26 40.11 -28.10 -41.43
N LYS A 27 39.17 -27.75 -42.28
CA LYS A 27 38.29 -26.60 -42.03
C LYS A 27 37.39 -26.80 -40.82
N ALA A 28 36.81 -27.98 -40.66
CA ALA A 28 36.02 -28.30 -39.47
C ALA A 28 36.83 -28.27 -38.17
N TYR A 29 38.11 -28.71 -38.23
CA TYR A 29 39.03 -28.59 -37.12
C TYR A 29 39.36 -27.14 -36.75
N GLU A 30 39.67 -26.29 -37.76
CA GLU A 30 39.94 -24.85 -37.57
C GLU A 30 38.69 -24.15 -37.00
N ASP A 31 37.50 -24.44 -37.54
CA ASP A 31 36.24 -23.87 -37.03
C ASP A 31 35.95 -24.30 -35.57
N ASN A 32 36.25 -25.56 -35.21
CA ASN A 32 36.14 -26.06 -33.86
C ASN A 32 37.15 -25.40 -32.90
N VAL A 33 38.39 -25.22 -33.31
CA VAL A 33 39.43 -24.53 -32.52
C VAL A 33 39.00 -23.08 -32.24
N ILE A 34 38.54 -22.37 -33.27
CA ILE A 34 38.05 -20.98 -33.14
C ILE A 34 36.84 -20.93 -32.19
N SER A 35 35.94 -21.89 -32.25
CA SER A 35 34.78 -21.95 -31.36
C SER A 35 35.19 -22.19 -29.91
N LEU A 36 36.13 -23.10 -29.66
CA LEU A 36 36.69 -23.41 -28.35
C LEU A 36 37.46 -22.21 -27.77
N GLU A 37 38.23 -21.50 -28.55
CA GLU A 37 38.93 -20.27 -28.15
C GLU A 37 37.94 -19.18 -27.75
N LYS A 38 36.86 -18.99 -28.50
CA LYS A 38 35.78 -18.05 -28.15
C LYS A 38 35.14 -18.41 -26.83
N GLU A 39 34.84 -19.69 -26.63
CA GLU A 39 34.24 -20.19 -25.40
C GLU A 39 35.18 -20.05 -24.19
N TYR A 40 36.47 -20.38 -24.36
CA TYR A 40 37.51 -20.15 -23.38
C TYR A 40 37.63 -18.69 -22.96
N ASN A 41 37.72 -17.79 -23.94
CA ASN A 41 37.81 -16.36 -23.66
C ASN A 41 36.56 -15.81 -22.98
N ARG A 42 35.38 -16.30 -23.34
CA ARG A 42 34.12 -15.99 -22.67
C ARG A 42 34.15 -16.42 -21.20
N VAL A 43 34.49 -17.69 -20.93
CA VAL A 43 34.55 -18.20 -19.55
C VAL A 43 35.59 -17.45 -18.74
N LYS A 44 36.78 -17.18 -19.31
CA LYS A 44 37.85 -16.41 -18.68
C LYS A 44 37.38 -14.98 -18.31
N SER A 45 36.64 -14.33 -19.19
CA SER A 45 36.09 -12.99 -18.92
C SER A 45 35.03 -13.02 -17.81
N ILE A 46 34.16 -14.03 -17.79
CA ILE A 46 33.18 -14.24 -16.73
C ILE A 46 33.88 -14.46 -15.39
N LEU A 47 34.86 -15.37 -15.34
CA LEU A 47 35.64 -15.64 -14.11
C LEU A 47 36.34 -14.41 -13.57
N ALA A 48 36.93 -13.59 -14.46
CA ALA A 48 37.59 -12.34 -14.07
C ALA A 48 36.64 -11.29 -13.52
N SER A 49 35.37 -11.32 -13.95
CA SER A 49 34.31 -10.41 -13.49
C SER A 49 33.60 -10.87 -12.23
N LEU A 50 33.79 -12.14 -11.81
CA LEU A 50 33.14 -12.70 -10.64
C LEU A 50 33.59 -12.01 -9.35
N LYS A 51 32.63 -11.30 -8.74
CA LYS A 51 32.78 -10.73 -7.40
C LYS A 51 31.56 -11.10 -6.58
N ARG A 52 31.71 -11.08 -5.26
CA ARG A 52 30.56 -11.29 -4.37
C ARG A 52 29.44 -10.28 -4.71
N GLY A 53 28.24 -10.78 -5.03
CA GLY A 53 27.09 -9.96 -5.45
C GLY A 53 27.01 -9.70 -6.96
N SER A 54 27.93 -10.24 -7.78
CA SER A 54 27.77 -10.18 -9.24
C SER A 54 26.64 -11.11 -9.70
N THR A 55 25.95 -10.70 -10.78
CA THR A 55 24.87 -11.48 -11.39
C THR A 55 25.38 -12.23 -12.61
N ILE A 56 24.94 -13.48 -12.77
CA ILE A 56 25.26 -14.34 -13.92
C ILE A 56 23.98 -14.77 -14.59
N LEU A 57 24.00 -14.94 -15.90
CA LEU A 57 22.89 -15.48 -16.65
C LEU A 57 22.70 -16.97 -16.32
N GLU A 58 21.44 -17.42 -16.25
CA GLU A 58 21.13 -18.82 -15.95
C GLU A 58 21.72 -19.80 -17.00
N SER A 59 21.80 -19.38 -18.26
CA SER A 59 22.47 -20.11 -19.33
C SER A 59 23.95 -20.37 -19.03
N ASP A 60 24.67 -19.33 -18.58
CA ASP A 60 26.09 -19.44 -18.28
C ASP A 60 26.33 -20.29 -17.01
N TYR A 61 25.43 -20.16 -16.02
CA TYR A 61 25.45 -21.02 -14.83
C TYR A 61 25.28 -22.51 -15.21
N ARG A 62 24.29 -22.86 -16.02
CA ARG A 62 24.04 -24.24 -16.43
C ARG A 62 25.17 -24.84 -17.25
N ASN A 63 25.74 -24.06 -18.16
CA ASN A 63 26.77 -24.53 -19.08
C ASN A 63 28.15 -24.70 -18.41
N PHE A 64 28.53 -23.75 -17.54
CA PHE A 64 29.90 -23.67 -17.04
C PHE A 64 30.04 -23.97 -15.53
N PHE A 65 29.09 -23.53 -14.71
CA PHE A 65 29.23 -23.54 -13.26
C PHE A 65 28.47 -24.67 -12.57
N TYR A 66 27.43 -25.22 -13.18
CA TYR A 66 26.66 -26.31 -12.56
C TYR A 66 27.50 -27.51 -12.14
N LYS A 67 28.50 -27.88 -12.94
CA LYS A 67 29.45 -28.98 -12.64
C LYS A 67 30.46 -28.66 -11.55
N HIS A 68 30.61 -27.38 -11.18
CA HIS A 68 31.60 -26.86 -10.24
C HIS A 68 30.95 -26.20 -9.02
N ASP A 69 29.75 -26.63 -8.63
CA ASP A 69 28.98 -26.10 -7.51
C ASP A 69 29.70 -26.20 -6.15
N TYR A 70 30.69 -27.08 -6.06
CA TYR A 70 31.60 -27.24 -4.89
C TYR A 70 32.57 -26.04 -4.75
N VAL A 71 32.86 -25.30 -5.81
CA VAL A 71 33.75 -24.12 -5.79
C VAL A 71 32.92 -22.82 -5.70
N PHE A 72 31.82 -22.75 -6.43
CA PHE A 72 31.02 -21.56 -6.57
C PHE A 72 29.60 -21.75 -5.99
N LYS A 73 29.26 -20.95 -4.99
CA LYS A 73 27.89 -20.96 -4.43
C LYS A 73 27.04 -19.90 -5.12
N PHE A 74 26.17 -20.33 -6.02
CA PHE A 74 25.21 -19.47 -6.65
C PHE A 74 23.82 -19.68 -6.03
N LYS A 75 23.15 -18.57 -5.73
CA LYS A 75 21.78 -18.56 -5.26
C LYS A 75 20.94 -17.63 -6.11
N SER A 76 19.65 -17.85 -6.18
CA SER A 76 18.72 -17.01 -6.95
C SER A 76 17.63 -16.45 -6.07
N GLY A 77 17.07 -15.31 -6.47
CA GLY A 77 15.91 -14.70 -5.80
C GLY A 77 16.23 -14.01 -4.47
N SER A 78 15.20 -13.90 -3.63
CA SER A 78 15.27 -13.19 -2.35
C SER A 78 16.27 -13.79 -1.36
N ASP A 79 16.46 -15.12 -1.39
CA ASP A 79 17.40 -15.81 -0.49
C ASP A 79 18.85 -15.40 -0.75
N ALA A 80 19.23 -15.24 -2.03
CA ALA A 80 20.54 -14.74 -2.41
C ALA A 80 20.78 -13.31 -1.89
N VAL A 81 19.80 -12.44 -2.09
CA VAL A 81 19.87 -11.05 -1.62
C VAL A 81 19.91 -10.99 -0.10
N TYR A 82 19.12 -11.82 0.58
CA TYR A 82 19.13 -11.90 2.04
C TYR A 82 20.51 -12.27 2.59
N GLU A 83 21.15 -13.29 2.04
CA GLU A 83 22.49 -13.70 2.49
C GLU A 83 23.55 -12.64 2.25
N LEU A 84 23.48 -11.94 1.11
CA LEU A 84 24.37 -10.83 0.81
C LEU A 84 24.19 -9.68 1.81
N LEU A 85 22.94 -9.31 2.12
CA LEU A 85 22.62 -8.25 3.07
C LEU A 85 22.98 -8.62 4.52
N ASN A 86 22.70 -9.87 4.93
CA ASN A 86 23.02 -10.37 6.27
C ASN A 86 24.53 -10.42 6.55
N ALA A 87 25.32 -10.53 5.51
CA ALA A 87 26.78 -10.56 5.62
C ALA A 87 27.44 -9.17 5.63
N ILE A 88 26.65 -8.09 5.58
CA ILE A 88 27.17 -6.72 5.65
C ILE A 88 27.30 -6.31 7.12
N ASP A 89 28.55 -6.02 7.52
CA ASP A 89 28.81 -5.31 8.77
C ASP A 89 28.74 -3.80 8.47
N VAL A 90 27.66 -3.16 8.96
CA VAL A 90 27.36 -1.76 8.65
C VAL A 90 28.46 -0.79 9.14
N PRO A 91 28.96 -0.88 10.39
CA PRO A 91 30.09 -0.06 10.88
C PRO A 91 31.34 -0.16 10.00
N VAL A 92 31.76 -1.39 9.66
CA VAL A 92 32.94 -1.60 8.82
C VAL A 92 32.73 -1.03 7.43
N PHE A 93 31.54 -1.28 6.84
CA PHE A 93 31.23 -0.79 5.50
C PHE A 93 31.12 0.74 5.44
N ILE A 94 30.73 1.42 6.52
CA ILE A 94 30.78 2.88 6.63
C ILE A 94 32.23 3.35 6.51
N GLN A 95 33.16 2.77 7.25
CA GLN A 95 34.58 3.15 7.23
C GLN A 95 35.19 2.97 5.84
N GLU A 96 34.95 1.82 5.20
CA GLU A 96 35.40 1.55 3.82
C GLU A 96 34.81 2.56 2.83
N THR A 97 33.53 2.90 2.98
CA THR A 97 32.84 3.85 2.10
C THR A 97 33.36 5.27 2.30
N ILE A 98 33.73 5.67 3.52
CA ILE A 98 34.35 6.97 3.82
C ILE A 98 35.72 7.04 3.13
N ALA A 99 36.57 6.01 3.29
CA ALA A 99 37.87 5.95 2.64
C ALA A 99 37.76 6.05 1.11
N ARG A 100 36.81 5.34 0.53
CA ARG A 100 36.48 5.41 -0.90
C ARG A 100 35.98 6.81 -1.31
N PHE A 101 35.14 7.44 -0.51
CA PHE A 101 34.60 8.80 -0.80
C PHE A 101 35.69 9.87 -0.87
N GLN A 102 36.76 9.73 -0.11
CA GLN A 102 37.91 10.65 -0.14
C GLN A 102 38.74 10.55 -1.42
N THR A 103 38.78 9.37 -2.05
CA THR A 103 39.61 9.11 -3.25
C THR A 103 38.89 9.38 -4.57
N ILE A 104 37.55 9.34 -4.59
CA ILE A 104 36.73 9.39 -5.80
C ILE A 104 36.28 10.83 -6.12
N LYS A 105 36.22 11.17 -7.41
CA LYS A 105 35.76 12.46 -7.96
C LYS A 105 34.56 12.27 -8.92
N GLY A 106 33.86 13.36 -9.24
CA GLY A 106 32.81 13.38 -10.25
C GLY A 106 31.49 12.72 -9.84
N GLU A 107 30.84 12.05 -10.78
CA GLU A 107 29.53 11.41 -10.59
C GLU A 107 29.55 10.21 -9.61
N GLU A 108 30.65 9.46 -9.59
CA GLU A 108 30.81 8.36 -8.66
C GLU A 108 30.85 8.85 -7.20
N ARG A 109 31.39 10.03 -6.95
CA ARG A 109 31.37 10.65 -5.62
C ARG A 109 29.95 10.92 -5.15
N LYS A 110 29.06 11.39 -6.04
CA LYS A 110 27.63 11.59 -5.71
C LYS A 110 26.93 10.27 -5.36
N LYS A 111 27.23 9.20 -6.09
CA LYS A 111 26.67 7.86 -5.81
C LYS A 111 27.17 7.32 -4.46
N THR A 112 28.49 7.43 -4.22
CA THR A 112 29.11 7.02 -2.95
C THR A 112 28.57 7.83 -1.77
N PHE A 113 28.32 9.14 -1.93
CA PHE A 113 27.70 9.97 -0.90
C PHE A 113 26.28 9.50 -0.54
N LYS A 114 25.46 9.16 -1.55
CA LYS A 114 24.11 8.62 -1.31
C LYS A 114 24.17 7.29 -0.54
N LEU A 115 25.11 6.41 -0.90
CA LEU A 115 25.35 5.15 -0.20
C LEU A 115 25.79 5.40 1.24
N LEU A 116 26.76 6.28 1.47
CA LEU A 116 27.25 6.63 2.78
C LEU A 116 26.12 7.18 3.69
N ARG A 117 25.30 8.08 3.14
CA ARG A 117 24.12 8.60 3.86
C ARG A 117 23.12 7.50 4.23
N LEU A 118 22.89 6.54 3.33
CA LEU A 118 22.03 5.39 3.62
C LEU A 118 22.60 4.54 4.76
N LEU A 119 23.89 4.20 4.70
CA LEU A 119 24.57 3.39 5.72
C LEU A 119 24.57 4.08 7.09
N ILE A 120 24.84 5.38 7.14
CA ILE A 120 24.77 6.16 8.37
C ILE A 120 23.33 6.15 8.95
N ASN A 121 22.32 6.34 8.10
CA ASN A 121 20.94 6.30 8.56
C ASN A 121 20.55 4.92 9.10
N LEU A 122 20.97 3.82 8.46
CA LEU A 122 20.76 2.46 8.94
C LEU A 122 21.43 2.24 10.29
N HIS A 123 22.66 2.76 10.46
CA HIS A 123 23.39 2.64 11.71
C HIS A 123 22.74 3.42 12.86
N ILE A 124 22.34 4.69 12.61
CA ILE A 124 21.68 5.53 13.63
C ILE A 124 20.31 4.98 14.03
N SER A 125 19.57 4.42 13.08
CA SER A 125 18.23 3.84 13.34
C SER A 125 18.29 2.39 13.83
N GLU A 126 19.47 1.80 13.97
CA GLU A 126 19.69 0.40 14.39
C GLU A 126 18.96 -0.61 13.48
N VAL A 127 18.68 -0.22 12.22
CA VAL A 127 17.99 -1.05 11.23
C VAL A 127 19.01 -1.90 10.49
N ARG A 128 18.83 -3.22 10.53
CA ARG A 128 19.71 -4.16 9.83
C ARG A 128 19.34 -4.26 8.35
N PRO A 129 20.34 -4.31 7.43
CA PRO A 129 20.10 -4.35 5.99
C PRO A 129 19.21 -5.51 5.53
N GLU A 130 19.32 -6.69 6.14
CA GLU A 130 18.54 -7.88 5.79
C GLU A 130 17.04 -7.73 6.12
N TRP A 131 16.64 -6.76 6.95
CA TRP A 131 15.22 -6.48 7.21
C TRP A 131 14.48 -5.89 6.01
N MET A 132 15.21 -5.47 4.97
CA MET A 132 14.60 -5.08 3.68
C MET A 132 13.93 -6.27 2.98
N ILE A 133 14.27 -7.51 3.34
CA ILE A 133 13.66 -8.72 2.80
C ILE A 133 12.53 -9.16 3.72
N LEU A 134 11.30 -9.07 3.23
CA LEU A 134 10.11 -9.47 3.98
C LEU A 134 10.00 -10.99 4.07
N ARG A 135 10.03 -11.53 5.28
CA ARG A 135 9.73 -12.94 5.56
C ARG A 135 8.26 -13.17 5.89
N TYR A 136 7.64 -12.18 6.51
CA TYR A 136 6.25 -12.18 6.89
C TYR A 136 5.53 -11.04 6.17
N LEU A 137 4.46 -11.37 5.49
CA LEU A 137 3.64 -10.38 4.82
C LEU A 137 2.57 -9.88 5.80
N PRO A 138 2.55 -8.58 6.14
CA PRO A 138 1.48 -8.02 6.97
C PRO A 138 0.14 -8.07 6.23
N VAL A 139 -0.89 -8.49 6.96
CA VAL A 139 -2.26 -8.58 6.44
C VAL A 139 -3.10 -7.46 7.05
N VAL A 140 -3.71 -6.66 6.19
CA VAL A 140 -4.59 -5.56 6.61
C VAL A 140 -5.80 -6.14 7.37
N PRO A 141 -6.23 -5.56 8.50
CA PRO A 141 -7.40 -6.00 9.25
C PRO A 141 -8.67 -6.11 8.39
N PRO A 142 -9.60 -7.04 8.70
CA PRO A 142 -10.82 -7.27 7.93
C PRO A 142 -11.68 -6.02 7.73
N ASP A 143 -11.77 -5.14 8.74
CA ASP A 143 -12.58 -3.92 8.69
C ASP A 143 -12.11 -2.94 7.59
N LEU A 144 -10.81 -2.94 7.27
CA LEU A 144 -10.24 -2.11 6.20
C LEU A 144 -10.35 -2.76 4.80
N ARG A 145 -10.77 -4.02 4.73
CA ARG A 145 -10.98 -4.77 3.48
C ARG A 145 -12.28 -5.58 3.49
N PRO A 146 -13.42 -4.94 3.75
CA PRO A 146 -14.69 -5.63 3.98
C PRO A 146 -15.14 -6.45 2.77
N VAL A 147 -15.89 -7.50 3.07
CA VAL A 147 -16.66 -8.27 2.09
C VAL A 147 -18.14 -8.04 2.43
N VAL A 148 -18.87 -7.42 1.52
CA VAL A 148 -20.28 -7.05 1.70
C VAL A 148 -21.15 -7.89 0.78
N GLN A 149 -22.20 -8.45 1.33
CA GLN A 149 -23.21 -9.15 0.54
C GLN A 149 -24.13 -8.12 -0.13
N LEU A 150 -24.29 -8.26 -1.44
CA LEU A 150 -25.19 -7.47 -2.25
C LEU A 150 -26.53 -8.22 -2.43
N ASP A 151 -27.56 -7.50 -2.82
CA ASP A 151 -28.83 -8.08 -3.20
C ASP A 151 -28.65 -9.12 -4.32
N GLY A 152 -29.35 -10.26 -4.21
CA GLY A 152 -29.21 -11.39 -5.13
C GLY A 152 -28.03 -12.34 -4.82
N GLY A 153 -27.52 -12.36 -3.58
CA GLY A 153 -26.53 -13.35 -3.13
C GLY A 153 -25.10 -13.13 -3.64
N ARG A 154 -24.84 -12.02 -4.34
CA ARG A 154 -23.50 -11.64 -4.80
C ARG A 154 -22.72 -10.95 -3.70
N PHE A 155 -21.39 -11.10 -3.73
CA PHE A 155 -20.50 -10.45 -2.76
C PHE A 155 -19.66 -9.38 -3.46
N ALA A 156 -19.65 -8.18 -2.91
CA ALA A 156 -18.66 -7.16 -3.22
C ALA A 156 -17.48 -7.28 -2.25
N SER A 157 -16.29 -7.29 -2.78
CA SER A 157 -15.06 -7.43 -2.00
C SER A 157 -14.09 -6.32 -2.35
N SER A 158 -13.31 -5.87 -1.37
CA SER A 158 -12.19 -4.95 -1.62
C SER A 158 -11.19 -5.57 -2.60
N ASP A 159 -10.62 -4.74 -3.49
CA ASP A 159 -9.65 -5.15 -4.51
C ASP A 159 -8.44 -5.86 -3.89
N VAL A 160 -8.00 -5.45 -2.70
CA VAL A 160 -6.87 -6.03 -1.96
C VAL A 160 -7.09 -7.50 -1.61
N ASN A 161 -8.33 -7.93 -1.37
CA ASN A 161 -8.63 -9.32 -1.09
C ASN A 161 -8.29 -10.25 -2.27
N GLN A 162 -8.40 -9.76 -3.51
CA GLN A 162 -8.01 -10.52 -4.70
C GLN A 162 -6.50 -10.73 -4.76
N PHE A 163 -5.72 -9.70 -4.40
CA PHE A 163 -4.26 -9.82 -4.32
C PHE A 163 -3.84 -10.78 -3.21
N TYR A 164 -4.40 -10.66 -1.99
CA TYR A 164 -4.12 -11.62 -0.91
C TYR A 164 -4.48 -13.04 -1.30
N ARG A 165 -5.61 -13.25 -1.97
CA ARG A 165 -6.02 -14.57 -2.47
C ARG A 165 -4.98 -15.16 -3.42
N ARG A 166 -4.47 -14.36 -4.38
CA ARG A 166 -3.42 -14.78 -5.32
C ARG A 166 -2.15 -15.17 -4.56
N VAL A 167 -1.69 -14.34 -3.64
CA VAL A 167 -0.49 -14.61 -2.84
C VAL A 167 -0.64 -15.90 -2.02
N VAL A 168 -1.77 -16.08 -1.31
CA VAL A 168 -2.02 -17.27 -0.51
C VAL A 168 -2.06 -18.53 -1.38
N GLN A 169 -2.75 -18.48 -2.53
CA GLN A 169 -2.83 -19.62 -3.45
C GLN A 169 -1.45 -20.02 -4.00
N ARG A 170 -0.61 -19.03 -4.40
CA ARG A 170 0.75 -19.27 -4.87
C ARG A 170 1.64 -19.86 -3.76
N ASN A 171 1.55 -19.30 -2.57
CA ASN A 171 2.32 -19.81 -1.41
C ASN A 171 1.93 -21.26 -1.04
N LEU A 172 0.64 -21.59 -1.03
CA LEU A 172 0.17 -22.95 -0.78
C LEU A 172 0.62 -23.92 -1.86
N ARG A 173 0.60 -23.49 -3.14
CA ARG A 173 1.11 -24.29 -4.25
C ARG A 173 2.60 -24.55 -4.10
N LEU A 174 3.40 -23.53 -3.80
CA LEU A 174 4.83 -23.66 -3.57
C LEU A 174 5.13 -24.61 -2.39
N LYS A 175 4.41 -24.49 -1.28
CA LYS A 175 4.55 -25.41 -0.14
C LYS A 175 4.30 -26.87 -0.55
N LYS A 176 3.25 -27.14 -1.32
CA LYS A 176 2.97 -28.49 -1.82
C LYS A 176 4.09 -29.01 -2.75
N MET A 177 4.61 -28.15 -3.64
CA MET A 177 5.72 -28.52 -4.54
C MET A 177 7.00 -28.87 -3.77
N ILE A 178 7.29 -28.15 -2.68
CA ILE A 178 8.42 -28.45 -1.80
C ILE A 178 8.21 -29.80 -1.10
N GLN A 179 7.00 -30.05 -0.57
CA GLN A 179 6.67 -31.32 0.13
C GLN A 179 6.75 -32.55 -0.79
N VAL A 180 6.35 -32.41 -2.05
CA VAL A 180 6.39 -33.51 -3.03
C VAL A 180 7.79 -33.69 -3.65
N GLY A 181 8.76 -32.81 -3.35
CA GLY A 181 10.12 -32.92 -3.89
C GLY A 181 10.22 -32.59 -5.38
N MET A 182 9.39 -31.65 -5.89
CA MET A 182 9.41 -31.27 -7.32
C MET A 182 10.80 -30.76 -7.77
N PRO A 183 11.13 -30.87 -9.08
CA PRO A 183 12.38 -30.35 -9.62
C PRO A 183 12.58 -28.85 -9.37
N ASP A 184 13.81 -28.42 -9.16
CA ASP A 184 14.16 -27.02 -8.79
C ASP A 184 13.73 -26.01 -9.85
N VAL A 185 13.71 -26.38 -11.13
CA VAL A 185 13.28 -25.52 -12.22
C VAL A 185 11.82 -25.09 -12.04
N VAL A 186 10.94 -26.03 -11.65
CA VAL A 186 9.51 -25.77 -11.42
C VAL A 186 9.32 -24.91 -10.16
N LYS A 187 10.06 -25.25 -9.07
CA LYS A 187 10.04 -24.46 -7.83
C LYS A 187 10.50 -23.01 -8.06
N LYS A 188 11.58 -22.79 -8.80
CA LYS A 188 12.07 -21.44 -9.14
C LYS A 188 11.06 -20.61 -9.89
N ASN A 189 10.32 -21.20 -10.83
CA ASN A 189 9.26 -20.49 -11.55
C ASN A 189 8.11 -20.08 -10.60
N GLU A 190 7.68 -20.98 -9.71
CA GLU A 190 6.59 -20.64 -8.75
C GLU A 190 7.03 -19.58 -7.74
N ILE A 191 8.31 -19.61 -7.29
CA ILE A 191 8.90 -18.55 -6.44
C ILE A 191 8.84 -17.18 -7.16
N ARG A 192 9.19 -17.15 -8.45
CA ARG A 192 9.09 -15.94 -9.27
C ARG A 192 7.66 -15.43 -9.36
N LEU A 193 6.69 -16.31 -9.61
CA LEU A 193 5.27 -15.95 -9.67
C LEU A 193 4.71 -15.50 -8.31
N LEU A 194 5.20 -16.06 -7.21
CA LEU A 194 4.86 -15.62 -5.85
C LEU A 194 5.41 -14.20 -5.61
N GLN A 195 6.66 -13.95 -5.96
CA GLN A 195 7.27 -12.61 -5.87
C GLN A 195 6.50 -11.58 -6.69
N GLU A 196 6.11 -11.92 -7.92
CA GLU A 196 5.28 -11.07 -8.78
C GLU A 196 3.92 -10.77 -8.15
N SER A 197 3.27 -11.77 -7.53
CA SER A 197 2.01 -11.59 -6.82
C SER A 197 2.14 -10.65 -5.62
N ILE A 198 3.26 -10.70 -4.89
CA ILE A 198 3.56 -9.78 -3.78
C ILE A 198 3.85 -8.37 -4.32
N ASN A 199 4.61 -8.24 -5.39
CA ASN A 199 4.87 -6.95 -6.03
C ASN A 199 3.57 -6.29 -6.50
N ASN A 200 2.65 -7.06 -7.07
CA ASN A 200 1.34 -6.56 -7.50
C ASN A 200 0.46 -6.15 -6.31
N LEU A 201 0.53 -6.85 -5.19
CA LEU A 201 -0.14 -6.44 -3.95
C LEU A 201 0.40 -5.11 -3.44
N MET A 202 1.73 -4.92 -3.45
CA MET A 202 2.38 -3.72 -2.88
C MET A 202 2.25 -2.49 -3.79
N VAL A 203 2.53 -2.63 -5.09
CA VAL A 203 2.71 -1.49 -6.00
C VAL A 203 1.67 -1.46 -7.13
N GLY A 204 0.94 -2.56 -7.34
CA GLY A 204 -0.01 -2.72 -8.45
C GLY A 204 0.60 -3.33 -9.71
N GLU A 205 -0.24 -3.73 -10.62
CA GLU A 205 0.16 -4.30 -11.91
C GLU A 205 0.70 -3.18 -12.81
N LYS A 206 2.02 -3.01 -12.83
CA LYS A 206 2.68 -2.06 -13.73
C LYS A 206 2.60 -2.59 -15.16
N GLY A 207 1.95 -1.85 -16.04
CA GLY A 207 2.06 -2.07 -17.50
C GLY A 207 0.79 -2.41 -18.24
N SER A 208 -0.32 -2.72 -17.62
CA SER A 208 -1.58 -2.82 -18.35
C SER A 208 -2.53 -1.71 -17.91
N GLY A 209 -2.56 -0.63 -18.66
CA GLY A 209 -3.57 0.44 -18.52
C GLY A 209 -5.01 -0.08 -18.73
N ARG A 210 -5.13 -1.35 -19.08
CA ARG A 210 -6.34 -2.19 -19.06
C ARG A 210 -5.91 -3.54 -18.52
N GLY A 211 -6.59 -4.07 -17.49
CA GLY A 211 -6.40 -5.46 -17.05
C GLY A 211 -6.36 -6.40 -18.25
N ALA A 212 -5.63 -7.51 -18.18
CA ALA A 212 -5.35 -8.44 -19.28
C ALA A 212 -6.59 -8.85 -20.12
N ASN A 213 -7.80 -8.59 -19.61
CA ASN A 213 -9.09 -8.83 -20.29
C ASN A 213 -9.94 -7.56 -20.44
N GLY A 214 -9.35 -6.36 -20.52
CA GLY A 214 -10.12 -5.09 -20.62
C GLY A 214 -10.87 -4.71 -19.33
N GLY A 215 -10.61 -5.40 -18.23
CA GLY A 215 -11.26 -5.19 -16.94
C GLY A 215 -10.65 -4.05 -16.14
N LYS A 216 -11.34 -3.68 -15.06
CA LYS A 216 -10.90 -2.69 -14.07
C LYS A 216 -9.57 -3.12 -13.44
N VAL A 217 -8.59 -2.22 -13.42
CA VAL A 217 -7.33 -2.41 -12.68
C VAL A 217 -7.62 -2.37 -11.18
N PHE A 218 -7.19 -3.39 -10.45
CA PHE A 218 -7.35 -3.46 -9.01
C PHE A 218 -6.38 -2.50 -8.30
N ARG A 219 -6.85 -1.87 -7.23
CA ARG A 219 -6.04 -0.96 -6.41
C ARG A 219 -5.11 -1.75 -5.51
N SER A 220 -3.80 -1.45 -5.61
CA SER A 220 -2.76 -1.98 -4.74
C SER A 220 -2.78 -1.33 -3.34
N LEU A 221 -1.93 -1.84 -2.41
CA LEU A 221 -1.74 -1.21 -1.11
C LEU A 221 -1.21 0.23 -1.24
N THR A 222 -0.27 0.48 -2.15
CA THR A 222 0.24 1.83 -2.42
C THR A 222 -0.85 2.76 -2.94
N ASP A 223 -1.72 2.27 -3.84
CA ASP A 223 -2.85 3.06 -4.36
C ASP A 223 -3.90 3.37 -3.28
N MET A 224 -4.06 2.47 -2.30
CA MET A 224 -4.93 2.72 -1.14
C MET A 224 -4.38 3.79 -0.20
N LEU A 225 -3.07 3.97 -0.13
CA LEU A 225 -2.43 4.96 0.73
C LEU A 225 -2.27 6.31 0.04
N SER A 226 -1.99 6.33 -1.26
CA SER A 226 -1.62 7.51 -2.03
C SER A 226 -2.81 8.25 -2.65
N GLY A 227 -2.58 9.51 -3.06
CA GLY A 227 -3.55 10.33 -3.79
C GLY A 227 -4.67 10.93 -2.94
N LYS A 228 -5.64 11.58 -3.61
CA LYS A 228 -6.78 12.26 -2.95
C LYS A 228 -7.72 11.28 -2.24
N GLU A 229 -7.90 10.10 -2.80
CA GLU A 229 -8.77 9.03 -2.29
C GLU A 229 -8.03 8.05 -1.37
N GLY A 230 -6.74 8.29 -1.12
CA GLY A 230 -5.93 7.47 -0.22
C GLY A 230 -6.24 7.72 1.25
N ILE A 231 -5.95 6.72 2.07
CA ILE A 231 -6.23 6.71 3.52
C ILE A 231 -5.63 7.94 4.22
N PHE A 232 -4.42 8.36 3.85
CA PHE A 232 -3.78 9.53 4.47
C PHE A 232 -4.59 10.81 4.27
N ARG A 233 -5.07 11.09 3.06
CA ARG A 233 -5.81 12.33 2.77
C ARG A 233 -7.29 12.23 3.10
N LYS A 234 -7.92 11.07 2.89
CA LYS A 234 -9.36 10.89 3.04
C LYS A 234 -9.79 10.55 4.47
N ASN A 235 -8.96 9.81 5.23
CA ASN A 235 -9.35 9.27 6.52
C ASN A 235 -8.49 9.76 7.70
N LEU A 236 -7.23 10.17 7.47
CA LEU A 236 -6.33 10.63 8.54
C LEU A 236 -6.26 12.16 8.63
N LEU A 237 -6.01 12.86 7.52
CA LEU A 237 -5.95 14.32 7.50
C LEU A 237 -7.33 14.97 7.57
N GLY A 238 -8.37 14.27 7.14
CA GLY A 238 -9.75 14.70 7.25
C GLY A 238 -10.64 13.51 7.55
N LYS A 239 -11.54 13.64 8.54
CA LYS A 239 -12.49 12.61 8.93
C LYS A 239 -13.90 13.17 8.89
N ARG A 240 -14.88 12.29 8.64
CA ARG A 240 -16.28 12.61 8.94
C ARG A 240 -16.44 12.66 10.45
N VAL A 241 -17.08 13.72 10.93
CA VAL A 241 -17.32 13.91 12.36
C VAL A 241 -18.77 13.64 12.69
N ASP A 242 -19.00 12.96 13.81
CA ASP A 242 -20.33 12.70 14.35
C ASP A 242 -20.95 13.98 14.92
N TYR A 243 -22.21 13.93 15.27
CA TYR A 243 -22.98 15.03 15.82
C TYR A 243 -22.93 16.29 14.95
N SER A 244 -23.06 16.05 13.66
CA SER A 244 -23.04 17.11 12.62
C SER A 244 -24.26 16.96 11.73
N GLY A 245 -24.73 18.10 11.21
CA GLY A 245 -25.84 18.16 10.29
C GLY A 245 -25.56 19.14 9.18
N ARG A 246 -26.42 19.14 8.16
CA ARG A 246 -26.37 20.09 7.05
C ARG A 246 -27.78 20.48 6.63
N SER A 247 -28.00 21.76 6.39
CA SER A 247 -29.28 22.25 5.86
C SER A 247 -29.09 23.54 5.09
N VAL A 248 -30.13 23.90 4.33
CA VAL A 248 -30.23 25.20 3.64
C VAL A 248 -30.33 26.31 4.67
N ILE A 249 -29.71 27.45 4.39
CA ILE A 249 -29.75 28.63 5.23
C ILE A 249 -30.86 29.59 4.77
N THR A 250 -31.47 30.27 5.76
CA THR A 250 -32.45 31.32 5.50
C THR A 250 -32.18 32.51 6.41
N VAL A 251 -32.70 33.67 6.02
CA VAL A 251 -32.54 34.90 6.82
C VAL A 251 -33.31 34.82 8.13
N GLY A 252 -32.66 35.30 9.20
CA GLY A 252 -33.22 35.40 10.54
C GLY A 252 -32.92 36.77 11.16
N PRO A 253 -33.64 37.82 10.77
CA PRO A 253 -33.38 39.18 11.28
C PRO A 253 -33.69 39.33 12.78
N ASP A 254 -34.51 38.42 13.33
CA ASP A 254 -34.90 38.41 14.75
C ASP A 254 -33.85 37.81 15.68
N LEU A 255 -32.79 37.28 15.10
CA LEU A 255 -31.66 36.67 15.84
C LEU A 255 -30.62 37.71 16.23
N LYS A 256 -29.97 37.52 17.34
CA LYS A 256 -28.76 38.29 17.68
C LYS A 256 -27.58 37.83 16.82
N LEU A 257 -26.49 38.62 16.79
CA LEU A 257 -25.28 38.29 16.04
C LEU A 257 -24.59 37.00 16.50
N ASP A 258 -24.78 36.65 17.76
CA ASP A 258 -24.23 35.44 18.40
C ASP A 258 -25.23 34.27 18.43
N GLU A 259 -26.41 34.42 17.81
CA GLU A 259 -27.45 33.41 17.80
C GLU A 259 -27.66 32.82 16.38
N CYS A 260 -27.99 31.53 16.33
CA CYS A 260 -28.47 30.86 15.11
C CYS A 260 -29.79 30.14 15.39
N GLY A 261 -30.66 30.15 14.42
CA GLY A 261 -31.91 29.38 14.46
C GLY A 261 -31.67 27.95 13.94
N LEU A 262 -31.78 26.96 14.80
CA LEU A 262 -31.57 25.55 14.44
C LEU A 262 -32.92 24.82 14.39
N PRO A 263 -33.21 24.04 13.32
CA PRO A 263 -34.40 23.22 13.24
C PRO A 263 -34.42 22.16 14.36
N ILE A 264 -35.57 21.96 14.99
CA ILE A 264 -35.74 21.05 16.12
C ILE A 264 -35.26 19.63 15.75
N TYR A 265 -35.59 19.13 14.55
CA TYR A 265 -35.22 17.76 14.14
C TYR A 265 -33.71 17.57 14.00
N ILE A 266 -32.95 18.62 13.63
CA ILE A 266 -31.47 18.61 13.60
C ILE A 266 -30.95 18.68 15.03
N ALA A 267 -31.49 19.59 15.84
CA ALA A 267 -31.07 19.79 17.23
C ALA A 267 -31.20 18.52 18.03
N VAL A 268 -32.34 17.84 17.97
CA VAL A 268 -32.59 16.56 18.66
C VAL A 268 -31.52 15.50 18.34
N ARG A 269 -31.13 15.40 17.07
CA ARG A 269 -30.12 14.42 16.63
C ARG A 269 -28.71 14.80 17.04
N ILE A 270 -28.33 16.06 16.89
CA ILE A 270 -26.97 16.52 17.21
C ILE A 270 -26.74 16.51 18.74
N PHE A 271 -27.74 16.94 19.52
CA PHE A 271 -27.65 16.97 20.99
C PHE A 271 -28.01 15.65 21.68
N SER A 272 -28.28 14.59 20.90
CA SER A 272 -28.70 13.29 21.44
C SER A 272 -27.84 12.76 22.60
N PRO A 273 -26.48 12.82 22.62
CA PRO A 273 -25.71 12.29 23.73
C PRO A 273 -25.98 13.02 25.05
N PHE A 274 -26.16 14.32 24.99
CA PHE A 274 -26.45 15.14 26.18
C PHE A 274 -27.87 14.91 26.69
N ILE A 275 -28.85 14.72 25.78
CA ILE A 275 -30.22 14.39 26.14
C ILE A 275 -30.29 13.00 26.81
N ILE A 276 -29.58 12.00 26.23
CA ILE A 276 -29.51 10.65 26.80
C ILE A 276 -28.91 10.68 28.21
N SER A 277 -27.79 11.40 28.38
CA SER A 277 -27.16 11.56 29.70
C SER A 277 -28.14 12.11 30.75
N LYS A 278 -28.83 13.20 30.42
CA LYS A 278 -29.80 13.83 31.33
C LYS A 278 -31.06 12.98 31.58
N LEU A 279 -31.52 12.24 30.56
CA LEU A 279 -32.67 11.30 30.76
C LEU A 279 -32.32 10.20 31.74
N ILE A 280 -31.09 9.69 31.67
CA ILE A 280 -30.60 8.64 32.60
C ILE A 280 -30.39 9.23 34.01
N GLU A 281 -29.73 10.41 34.08
CA GLU A 281 -29.47 11.11 35.35
C GLU A 281 -30.79 11.40 36.13
N ARG A 282 -31.85 11.75 35.41
CA ARG A 282 -33.18 12.01 35.99
C ARG A 282 -34.01 10.75 36.22
N ASN A 283 -33.47 9.57 35.97
CA ASN A 283 -34.19 8.26 36.10
C ASN A 283 -35.45 8.15 35.23
N ILE A 284 -35.55 8.90 34.13
CA ILE A 284 -36.64 8.82 33.17
C ILE A 284 -36.42 7.65 32.20
N ALA A 285 -35.16 7.36 31.90
CA ALA A 285 -34.72 6.22 31.10
C ALA A 285 -33.67 5.42 31.87
N TYR A 286 -33.84 4.11 31.95
CA TYR A 286 -32.85 3.23 32.62
C TYR A 286 -31.76 2.70 31.67
N THR A 287 -32.00 2.75 30.38
CA THR A 287 -31.04 2.28 29.37
C THR A 287 -30.90 3.29 28.26
N PRO A 288 -29.69 3.39 27.64
CA PRO A 288 -29.50 4.25 26.48
C PRO A 288 -30.48 3.99 25.31
N LYS A 289 -30.83 2.71 25.08
CA LYS A 289 -31.81 2.34 24.04
C LYS A 289 -33.23 2.87 24.33
N GLN A 290 -33.64 2.91 25.60
CA GLN A 290 -34.92 3.50 26.00
C GLN A 290 -34.91 5.02 25.80
N ALA A 291 -33.80 5.69 26.18
CA ALA A 291 -33.62 7.12 25.93
C ALA A 291 -33.66 7.45 24.43
N GLU A 292 -32.95 6.68 23.59
CA GLU A 292 -33.00 6.85 22.13
C GLU A 292 -34.41 6.69 21.55
N LYS A 293 -35.21 5.80 22.10
CA LYS A 293 -36.62 5.62 21.69
C LYS A 293 -37.43 6.89 21.96
N LEU A 294 -37.32 7.46 23.16
CA LEU A 294 -37.99 8.72 23.54
C LEU A 294 -37.56 9.89 22.64
N ILE A 295 -36.26 9.94 22.30
CA ILE A 295 -35.73 10.94 21.40
C ILE A 295 -36.30 10.78 19.98
N LYS A 296 -36.43 9.56 19.48
CA LYS A 296 -37.00 9.28 18.13
C LYS A 296 -38.50 9.60 18.06
N GLU A 297 -39.22 9.36 19.12
CA GLU A 297 -40.64 9.66 19.23
C GLU A 297 -40.94 11.14 19.52
N GLN A 298 -39.86 11.96 19.70
CA GLN A 298 -39.94 13.38 20.03
C GLN A 298 -40.80 13.65 21.25
N ASP A 299 -40.62 12.84 22.28
CA ASP A 299 -41.36 12.96 23.55
C ASP A 299 -41.20 14.41 24.10
N PRO A 300 -42.28 15.02 24.64
CA PRO A 300 -42.25 16.36 25.23
C PRO A 300 -41.16 16.52 26.29
N ILE A 301 -40.92 15.50 27.09
CA ILE A 301 -39.86 15.52 28.13
C ILE A 301 -38.47 15.61 27.51
N ALA A 302 -38.23 14.87 26.39
CA ALA A 302 -36.96 14.97 25.67
C ALA A 302 -36.74 16.34 25.05
N LEU A 303 -37.79 17.02 24.59
CA LEU A 303 -37.74 18.38 24.05
C LEU A 303 -37.48 19.43 25.14
N GLU A 304 -38.05 19.25 26.33
CA GLU A 304 -37.79 20.12 27.50
C GLU A 304 -36.31 20.02 27.94
N ILE A 305 -35.79 18.80 28.01
CA ILE A 305 -34.37 18.56 28.32
C ILE A 305 -33.49 19.17 27.23
N LEU A 306 -33.86 19.05 25.96
CA LEU A 306 -33.14 19.69 24.86
C LEU A 306 -33.05 21.22 25.06
N GLN A 307 -34.14 21.88 25.42
CA GLN A 307 -34.16 23.33 25.68
C GLN A 307 -33.23 23.74 26.82
N GLU A 308 -33.11 22.88 27.83
CA GLU A 308 -32.19 23.11 28.96
C GLU A 308 -30.72 22.95 28.52
N VAL A 309 -30.41 21.85 27.79
CA VAL A 309 -29.03 21.55 27.33
C VAL A 309 -28.51 22.63 26.39
N ILE A 310 -29.34 23.19 25.53
CA ILE A 310 -28.95 24.20 24.55
C ILE A 310 -28.49 25.50 25.21
N LYS A 311 -28.97 25.85 26.38
CA LYS A 311 -28.63 27.14 27.06
C LYS A 311 -27.13 27.28 27.31
N ASP A 312 -26.45 26.18 27.58
CA ASP A 312 -25.03 26.16 27.96
C ASP A 312 -24.10 25.71 26.84
N LYS A 313 -24.66 25.42 25.64
CA LYS A 313 -23.88 24.86 24.54
C LYS A 313 -23.87 25.76 23.31
N TYR A 314 -22.72 25.77 22.64
CA TYR A 314 -22.55 26.45 21.36
C TYR A 314 -22.46 25.42 20.24
N VAL A 315 -22.87 25.81 19.05
CA VAL A 315 -22.66 25.04 17.82
C VAL A 315 -21.74 25.81 16.88
N LEU A 316 -20.97 25.09 16.08
CA LEU A 316 -20.14 25.66 15.03
C LEU A 316 -20.89 25.57 13.72
N LEU A 317 -21.10 26.72 13.06
CA LEU A 317 -21.60 26.78 11.68
C LEU A 317 -20.43 26.93 10.71
N ASN A 318 -20.45 26.20 9.61
CA ASN A 318 -19.45 26.27 8.57
C ASN A 318 -20.12 26.29 7.19
N ARG A 319 -19.65 27.18 6.30
CA ARG A 319 -19.97 27.15 4.88
C ARG A 319 -18.76 26.72 4.06
N ALA A 320 -18.91 25.72 3.21
CA ALA A 320 -17.91 25.35 2.23
C ALA A 320 -18.01 26.22 0.97
N PRO A 321 -16.86 26.63 0.34
CA PRO A 321 -15.49 26.34 0.75
C PRO A 321 -15.04 27.19 1.95
N THR A 322 -14.30 26.56 2.89
CA THR A 322 -13.73 27.25 4.06
C THR A 322 -12.45 27.95 3.65
N LEU A 323 -12.53 29.22 3.26
CA LEU A 323 -11.42 29.99 2.72
C LEU A 323 -10.55 30.66 3.81
N HIS A 324 -11.16 31.02 4.93
CA HIS A 324 -10.51 31.70 6.05
C HIS A 324 -11.18 31.31 7.37
N ARG A 325 -10.56 31.72 8.50
CA ARG A 325 -11.03 31.33 9.84
C ARG A 325 -12.47 31.78 10.16
N LEU A 326 -12.95 32.88 9.59
CA LEU A 326 -14.31 33.38 9.82
C LEU A 326 -15.39 32.59 9.06
N SER A 327 -15.01 31.65 8.19
CA SER A 327 -15.94 30.71 7.58
C SER A 327 -16.40 29.61 8.54
N ILE A 328 -15.87 29.58 9.78
CA ILE A 328 -16.34 28.75 10.89
C ILE A 328 -16.55 29.68 12.09
N GLN A 329 -17.77 29.76 12.59
CA GLN A 329 -18.10 30.60 13.72
C GLN A 329 -19.01 29.85 14.70
N ALA A 330 -18.91 30.19 15.99
CA ALA A 330 -19.70 29.61 17.06
C ALA A 330 -20.95 30.47 17.32
N PHE A 331 -22.10 29.82 17.50
CA PHE A 331 -23.38 30.45 17.77
C PHE A 331 -24.10 29.77 18.94
N LYS A 332 -24.85 30.54 19.70
CA LYS A 332 -25.88 30.05 20.61
C LYS A 332 -27.06 29.57 19.79
N VAL A 333 -27.66 28.46 20.21
CA VAL A 333 -28.77 27.86 19.47
C VAL A 333 -30.11 28.38 19.96
N LYS A 334 -30.94 28.83 19.02
CA LYS A 334 -32.35 29.07 19.24
C LYS A 334 -33.17 28.08 18.44
N LEU A 335 -34.00 27.30 19.10
CA LEU A 335 -34.83 26.29 18.40
C LEU A 335 -35.88 26.98 17.54
N MET A 336 -35.97 26.51 16.30
CA MET A 336 -36.92 27.04 15.34
C MET A 336 -37.74 25.93 14.68
N PRO A 337 -38.99 26.18 14.38
CA PRO A 337 -39.79 25.27 13.54
C PRO A 337 -39.28 25.31 12.09
N GLY A 338 -39.53 24.22 11.36
CA GLY A 338 -39.11 24.12 9.96
C GLY A 338 -37.89 23.22 9.74
N LYS A 339 -37.24 23.37 8.57
CA LYS A 339 -36.14 22.52 8.11
C LYS A 339 -34.87 23.30 7.78
N THR A 340 -34.86 24.62 7.85
CA THR A 340 -33.76 25.49 7.47
C THR A 340 -33.05 26.06 8.69
N ILE A 341 -31.73 26.26 8.53
CA ILE A 341 -30.92 26.97 9.54
C ILE A 341 -31.10 28.45 9.30
N ARG A 342 -31.42 29.24 10.35
CA ARG A 342 -31.51 30.69 10.26
C ARG A 342 -30.27 31.37 10.81
N ILE A 343 -29.80 32.37 10.08
CA ILE A 343 -28.64 33.17 10.48
C ILE A 343 -28.96 34.66 10.34
N HIS A 344 -28.28 35.47 11.17
CA HIS A 344 -28.44 36.93 11.05
C HIS A 344 -27.79 37.42 9.75
N PRO A 345 -28.42 38.34 8.99
CA PRO A 345 -27.89 38.77 7.69
C PRO A 345 -26.50 39.42 7.78
N LEU A 346 -26.10 40.04 8.89
CA LEU A 346 -24.79 40.65 9.07
C LEU A 346 -23.61 39.64 9.19
N VAL A 347 -23.88 38.35 9.39
CA VAL A 347 -22.84 37.33 9.40
C VAL A 347 -22.57 36.76 8.00
N CYS A 348 -23.43 36.99 7.02
CA CYS A 348 -23.29 36.46 5.66
C CYS A 348 -21.97 36.84 4.97
N PRO A 349 -21.45 38.11 5.07
CA PRO A 349 -20.19 38.45 4.44
C PRO A 349 -18.99 37.61 4.96
N ALA A 350 -18.98 37.27 6.24
CA ALA A 350 -17.90 36.45 6.83
C ALA A 350 -17.93 35.03 6.29
N PHE A 351 -19.11 34.47 6.03
CA PHE A 351 -19.27 33.15 5.43
C PHE A 351 -19.21 33.18 3.89
N ASN A 352 -19.21 34.35 3.27
CA ASN A 352 -19.43 34.53 1.84
C ASN A 352 -20.70 33.78 1.39
N ALA A 353 -21.78 33.92 2.16
CA ALA A 353 -23.04 33.19 2.00
C ALA A 353 -24.15 34.13 1.48
N ASP A 354 -25.04 33.58 0.67
CA ASP A 354 -26.29 34.18 0.25
C ASP A 354 -27.46 33.22 0.51
N PHE A 355 -28.70 33.72 0.31
CA PHE A 355 -29.90 32.95 0.61
C PHE A 355 -30.59 32.41 -0.66
N ASP A 356 -29.82 32.14 -1.70
CA ASP A 356 -30.29 31.60 -2.97
C ASP A 356 -30.39 30.07 -3.02
N GLY A 357 -30.15 29.41 -1.90
CA GLY A 357 -30.12 27.95 -1.78
C GLY A 357 -28.85 27.42 -1.14
N ASP A 358 -28.00 28.30 -0.65
CA ASP A 358 -26.79 27.95 0.06
C ASP A 358 -27.04 27.02 1.28
N GLN A 359 -26.12 26.11 1.54
CA GLN A 359 -26.19 25.19 2.66
C GLN A 359 -25.01 25.43 3.60
N MET A 360 -25.28 25.25 4.89
CA MET A 360 -24.27 25.25 5.93
C MET A 360 -24.24 23.94 6.69
N ALA A 361 -23.05 23.56 7.14
CA ALA A 361 -22.86 22.49 8.11
C ALA A 361 -22.95 23.07 9.52
N VAL A 362 -23.53 22.29 10.41
CA VAL A 362 -23.57 22.56 11.86
C VAL A 362 -22.87 21.42 12.59
N HIS A 363 -22.01 21.76 13.51
CA HIS A 363 -21.23 20.83 14.32
C HIS A 363 -21.40 21.14 15.79
N LEU A 364 -21.59 20.12 16.61
CA LEU A 364 -21.62 20.24 18.06
C LEU A 364 -20.28 19.78 18.63
N PRO A 365 -19.48 20.66 19.25
CA PRO A 365 -18.34 20.26 20.05
C PRO A 365 -18.80 19.47 21.30
N LEU A 366 -18.20 18.32 21.54
CA LEU A 366 -18.52 17.45 22.68
C LEU A 366 -17.69 17.81 23.90
#